data_d12a71cb1c2a4533a94b45da05b9a9b8
#
_entry.id   d12a71cb1c2a4533a94b45da05b9a9b8
#
_cell.length_a   1.000
_cell.length_b   1.000
_cell.length_c   1.000
_cell.angle_alpha   90.00
_cell.angle_beta   90.00
_cell.angle_gamma   90.00
#
_symmetry.space_group_name_H-M   'P 1'
#
loop_
_entity.id
_entity.type
_entity.pdbx_description
1 polymer ?
#
loop_
_entity_poly.entity_id
_entity_poly.type
_entity_poly.pdbx_seq_one_letter_code
_entity_poly.pdbx_strand_id
1 'polypeptide(L)'
;MPLVRIDLNQGRSPEELTAVSRAIHDAILAEYGIPERDYFHILTEHPQGQIVAQDAGLGFERSSGVVMIQIFTQGGRSQEAKNSLFEAIADSLVKVGIAGEDVFVGYVENTPGDWSFGFGRSQYVTGELAVPRK
;
A
#
# COMPACT_ATOMS: atom_id res chain seq x y z
N MET A 1 4.42 7.96 7.43
CA MET A 1 3.11 8.31 6.88
C MET A 1 2.95 7.76 5.48
N PRO A 2 2.25 6.68 5.26
CA PRO A 2 1.67 6.39 3.96
C PRO A 2 0.14 6.47 3.96
N LEU A 3 -0.42 6.95 2.85
CA LEU A 3 -1.80 6.68 2.49
C LEU A 3 -1.79 5.58 1.45
N VAL A 4 -2.50 4.50 1.68
CA VAL A 4 -2.54 3.35 0.77
C VAL A 4 -3.95 3.20 0.21
N ARG A 5 -4.07 3.24 -1.11
CA ARG A 5 -5.31 2.92 -1.81
C ARG A 5 -5.17 1.52 -2.41
N ILE A 6 -6.19 0.71 -2.17
CA ILE A 6 -6.20 -0.68 -2.55
C ILE A 6 -7.46 -0.94 -3.37
N ASP A 7 -7.28 -1.26 -4.64
CA ASP A 7 -8.36 -1.59 -5.55
C ASP A 7 -8.32 -3.08 -5.87
N LEU A 8 -9.45 -3.75 -5.76
CA LEU A 8 -9.56 -5.19 -5.97
C LEU A 8 -10.97 -5.55 -6.43
N ASN A 9 -11.12 -6.74 -6.96
CA ASN A 9 -12.41 -7.23 -7.42
C ASN A 9 -13.28 -7.67 -6.23
N GLN A 10 -14.60 -7.55 -6.38
CA GLN A 10 -15.56 -8.10 -5.44
C GLN A 10 -15.40 -9.63 -5.35
N GLY A 11 -15.80 -10.18 -4.20
CA GLY A 11 -15.81 -11.61 -3.95
C GLY A 11 -15.13 -12.05 -2.67
N ARG A 12 -14.35 -11.16 -2.04
CA ARG A 12 -13.72 -11.45 -0.74
C ARG A 12 -14.67 -11.12 0.40
N SER A 13 -14.57 -11.86 1.49
CA SER A 13 -15.31 -11.55 2.73
C SER A 13 -14.74 -10.31 3.41
N PRO A 14 -15.47 -9.67 4.34
CA PRO A 14 -14.93 -8.58 5.14
C PRO A 14 -13.64 -8.97 5.88
N GLU A 15 -13.56 -10.20 6.39
CA GLU A 15 -12.36 -10.72 7.07
C GLU A 15 -11.17 -10.83 6.12
N GLU A 16 -11.41 -11.30 4.89
CA GLU A 16 -10.36 -11.39 3.87
C GLU A 16 -9.86 -10.00 3.47
N LEU A 17 -10.76 -9.03 3.34
CA LEU A 17 -10.38 -7.63 3.03
C LEU A 17 -9.54 -7.03 4.14
N THR A 18 -9.93 -7.25 5.40
CA THR A 18 -9.14 -6.82 6.55
C THR A 18 -7.76 -7.47 6.56
N ALA A 19 -7.68 -8.76 6.22
CA ALA A 19 -6.40 -9.48 6.15
C ALA A 19 -5.48 -8.90 5.06
N VAL A 20 -6.02 -8.53 3.91
CA VAL A 20 -5.26 -7.87 2.84
C VAL A 20 -4.68 -6.54 3.32
N SER A 21 -5.51 -5.70 3.91
CA SER A 21 -5.08 -4.41 4.45
C SER A 21 -4.01 -4.59 5.53
N ARG A 22 -4.23 -5.51 6.46
CA ARG A 22 -3.29 -5.77 7.55
C ARG A 22 -1.95 -6.31 7.03
N ALA A 23 -1.97 -7.20 6.05
CA ALA A 23 -0.74 -7.73 5.46
C ALA A 23 0.12 -6.61 4.84
N ILE A 24 -0.51 -5.68 4.14
CA ILE A 24 0.20 -4.54 3.54
C ILE A 24 0.76 -3.63 4.63
N HIS A 25 -0.02 -3.33 5.66
CA HIS A 25 0.43 -2.47 6.77
C HIS A 25 1.58 -3.10 7.53
N ASP A 26 1.51 -4.40 7.81
CA ASP A 26 2.59 -5.12 8.49
C ASP A 26 3.90 -5.06 7.71
N ALA A 27 3.83 -5.18 6.38
CA ALA A 27 5.01 -5.06 5.53
C ALA A 27 5.63 -3.65 5.61
N ILE A 28 4.79 -2.62 5.59
CA ILE A 28 5.25 -1.22 5.71
C ILE A 28 5.87 -0.99 7.09
N LEU A 29 5.25 -1.49 8.15
CA LEU A 29 5.80 -1.39 9.51
C LEU A 29 7.18 -2.04 9.61
N ALA A 30 7.30 -3.25 9.08
CA ALA A 30 8.55 -4.02 9.15
C ALA A 30 9.69 -3.33 8.39
N GLU A 31 9.40 -2.78 7.20
CA GLU A 31 10.42 -2.21 6.32
C GLU A 31 10.71 -0.75 6.63
N TYR A 32 9.71 0.03 6.99
CA TYR A 32 9.85 1.48 7.15
C TYR A 32 9.87 1.95 8.60
N GLY A 33 9.52 1.07 9.55
CA GLY A 33 9.55 1.41 10.99
C GLY A 33 8.67 2.59 11.36
N ILE A 34 7.56 2.78 10.64
CA ILE A 34 6.60 3.84 10.96
C ILE A 34 5.80 3.46 12.22
N PRO A 35 5.18 4.45 12.90
CA PRO A 35 4.29 4.14 14.02
C PRO A 35 3.13 3.25 13.59
N GLU A 36 2.71 2.33 14.48
CA GLU A 36 1.60 1.41 14.22
C GLU A 36 0.33 2.16 13.79
N ARG A 37 0.10 3.35 14.35
CA ARG A 37 -1.10 4.13 14.09
C ARG A 37 -1.00 5.00 12.84
N ASP A 38 0.11 4.97 12.13
CA ASP A 38 0.21 5.51 10.76
C ASP A 38 -0.44 4.53 9.79
N TYR A 39 -1.71 4.25 10.03
CA TYR A 39 -2.50 3.25 9.33
C TYR A 39 -3.65 3.93 8.60
N PHE A 40 -3.44 4.24 7.32
CA PHE A 40 -4.40 4.96 6.48
C PHE A 40 -4.59 4.18 5.19
N HIS A 41 -5.62 3.34 5.15
CA HIS A 41 -5.94 2.51 3.99
C HIS A 41 -7.36 2.78 3.51
N ILE A 42 -7.53 2.80 2.20
CA ILE A 42 -8.83 2.84 1.55
C ILE A 42 -8.90 1.60 0.67
N LEU A 43 -9.88 0.74 0.91
CA LEU A 43 -10.15 -0.42 0.07
C LEU A 43 -11.40 -0.15 -0.76
N THR A 44 -11.26 -0.31 -2.07
CA THR A 44 -12.38 -0.14 -3.00
C THR A 44 -12.56 -1.42 -3.79
N GLU A 45 -13.72 -2.05 -3.63
CA GLU A 45 -14.09 -3.24 -4.39
C GLU A 45 -14.78 -2.84 -5.69
N HIS A 46 -14.46 -3.55 -6.76
CA HIS A 46 -15.01 -3.31 -8.10
C HIS A 46 -15.75 -4.55 -8.59
N PRO A 47 -16.82 -4.37 -9.39
CA PRO A 47 -17.41 -5.50 -10.10
C PRO A 47 -16.37 -6.20 -10.97
N GLN A 48 -16.51 -7.50 -11.14
CA GLN A 48 -15.63 -8.28 -12.01
C GLN A 48 -15.60 -7.67 -13.43
N GLY A 49 -14.40 -7.56 -14.00
CA GLY A 49 -14.18 -6.96 -15.32
C GLY A 49 -13.96 -5.45 -15.32
N GLN A 50 -14.03 -4.80 -14.17
CA GLN A 50 -13.78 -3.34 -14.05
C GLN A 50 -12.30 -3.02 -13.83
N ILE A 51 -11.48 -3.98 -13.41
CA ILE A 51 -10.04 -3.83 -13.29
C ILE A 51 -9.38 -4.53 -14.48
N VAL A 52 -8.61 -3.77 -15.24
CA VAL A 52 -7.81 -4.29 -16.34
C VAL A 52 -6.35 -4.23 -15.89
N ALA A 53 -5.71 -5.37 -15.73
CA ALA A 53 -4.33 -5.47 -15.28
C ALA A 53 -3.63 -6.59 -16.03
N GLN A 54 -2.78 -6.20 -16.96
CA GLN A 54 -1.96 -7.12 -17.75
C GLN A 54 -0.54 -7.19 -17.19
N ASP A 55 0.38 -7.78 -17.91
CA ASP A 55 1.70 -8.12 -17.42
C ASP A 55 2.80 -7.13 -17.85
N ALA A 56 2.44 -6.05 -18.50
CA ALA A 56 3.38 -5.07 -19.05
C ALA A 56 4.41 -5.69 -20.02
N GLY A 57 4.10 -6.86 -20.58
CA GLY A 57 5.02 -7.57 -21.46
C GLY A 57 6.03 -8.46 -20.73
N LEU A 58 5.87 -8.67 -19.43
CA LEU A 58 6.80 -9.47 -18.63
C LEU A 58 6.59 -10.99 -18.74
N GLY A 59 5.48 -11.43 -19.35
CA GLY A 59 5.27 -12.84 -19.69
C GLY A 59 4.59 -13.67 -18.61
N PHE A 60 3.75 -13.07 -17.79
CA PHE A 60 2.95 -13.80 -16.80
C PHE A 60 1.48 -13.39 -16.88
N GLU A 61 0.61 -14.20 -16.32
CA GLU A 61 -0.83 -13.92 -16.27
C GLU A 61 -1.26 -13.60 -14.84
N ARG A 62 -2.19 -12.64 -14.71
CA ARG A 62 -2.84 -12.33 -13.47
C ARG A 62 -4.21 -12.99 -13.42
N SER A 63 -4.68 -13.28 -12.21
CA SER A 63 -6.02 -13.81 -11.98
C SER A 63 -6.99 -12.69 -11.61
N SER A 64 -8.27 -13.05 -11.41
CA SER A 64 -9.26 -12.11 -10.85
C SER A 64 -8.95 -11.72 -9.39
N GLY A 65 -8.01 -12.39 -8.76
CA GLY A 65 -7.55 -12.06 -7.41
C GLY A 65 -6.57 -10.87 -7.36
N VAL A 66 -6.33 -10.20 -8.47
CA VAL A 66 -5.39 -9.08 -8.55
C VAL A 66 -5.70 -7.99 -7.53
N VAL A 67 -4.64 -7.44 -6.95
CA VAL A 67 -4.71 -6.33 -5.99
C VAL A 67 -3.83 -5.20 -6.54
N MET A 68 -4.46 -4.05 -6.79
CA MET A 68 -3.79 -2.85 -7.29
C MET A 68 -3.56 -1.91 -6.11
N ILE A 69 -2.30 -1.65 -5.78
CA ILE A 69 -1.91 -0.91 -4.59
C ILE A 69 -1.23 0.38 -5.01
N GLN A 70 -1.71 1.52 -4.49
CA GLN A 70 -1.04 2.81 -4.64
C GLN A 70 -0.60 3.30 -3.27
N ILE A 71 0.70 3.60 -3.14
CA ILE A 71 1.28 4.09 -1.89
C ILE A 71 1.72 5.53 -2.09
N PHE A 72 1.10 6.45 -1.33
CA PHE A 72 1.46 7.87 -1.32
C PHE A 72 2.21 8.13 -0.01
N THR A 73 3.45 8.60 -0.09
CA THR A 73 4.27 8.81 1.10
C THR A 73 5.36 9.85 0.84
N GLN A 74 6.01 10.34 1.90
CA GLN A 74 7.09 11.30 1.72
C GLN A 74 8.28 10.64 1.01
N GLY A 75 8.98 11.44 0.21
CA GLY A 75 10.19 11.01 -0.47
C GLY A 75 11.39 10.90 0.47
N GLY A 76 12.50 10.47 -0.08
CA GLY A 76 13.78 10.39 0.62
C GLY A 76 14.27 8.97 0.88
N ARG A 77 13.44 7.96 0.65
CA ARG A 77 13.88 6.57 0.78
C ARG A 77 14.62 6.11 -0.47
N SER A 78 15.63 5.27 -0.29
CA SER A 78 16.43 4.76 -1.40
C SER A 78 15.62 3.79 -2.27
N GLN A 79 16.10 3.55 -3.49
CA GLN A 79 15.49 2.53 -4.34
C GLN A 79 15.57 1.15 -3.69
N GLU A 80 16.65 0.85 -2.97
CA GLU A 80 16.79 -0.42 -2.24
C GLU A 80 15.70 -0.58 -1.18
N ALA A 81 15.39 0.49 -0.44
CA ALA A 81 14.32 0.47 0.56
C ALA A 81 12.96 0.22 -0.09
N LYS A 82 12.70 0.84 -1.23
CA LYS A 82 11.46 0.62 -1.98
C LYS A 82 11.36 -0.81 -2.50
N ASN A 83 12.47 -1.35 -3.02
CA ASN A 83 12.50 -2.73 -3.51
C ASN A 83 12.21 -3.71 -2.38
N SER A 84 12.80 -3.51 -1.21
CA SER A 84 12.53 -4.33 -0.03
C SER A 84 11.07 -4.25 0.40
N LEU A 85 10.47 -3.07 0.31
CA LEU A 85 9.04 -2.89 0.61
C LEU A 85 8.17 -3.68 -0.38
N PHE A 86 8.44 -3.59 -1.67
CA PHE A 86 7.66 -4.31 -2.69
C PHE A 86 7.72 -5.81 -2.45
N GLU A 87 8.92 -6.33 -2.17
CA GLU A 87 9.12 -7.74 -1.85
C GLU A 87 8.36 -8.15 -0.58
N ALA A 88 8.45 -7.35 0.47
CA ALA A 88 7.77 -7.61 1.74
C ALA A 88 6.24 -7.61 1.57
N ILE A 89 5.70 -6.68 0.77
CA ILE A 89 4.25 -6.64 0.47
C ILE A 89 3.82 -7.92 -0.24
N ALA A 90 4.54 -8.34 -1.27
CA ALA A 90 4.22 -9.56 -2.01
C ALA A 90 4.29 -10.79 -1.09
N ASP A 91 5.34 -10.90 -0.27
CA ASP A 91 5.50 -12.02 0.66
C ASP A 91 4.40 -12.07 1.71
N SER A 92 3.99 -10.91 2.24
CA SER A 92 2.89 -10.84 3.21
C SER A 92 1.55 -11.23 2.57
N LEU A 93 1.31 -10.79 1.34
CA LEU A 93 0.05 -11.07 0.63
C LEU A 93 -0.07 -12.54 0.23
N VAL A 94 1.03 -13.20 -0.09
CA VAL A 94 1.02 -14.65 -0.37
C VAL A 94 0.45 -15.42 0.84
N LYS A 95 0.78 -14.99 2.06
CA LYS A 95 0.30 -15.64 3.29
C LYS A 95 -1.22 -15.52 3.48
N VAL A 96 -1.84 -14.56 2.82
CA VAL A 96 -3.30 -14.38 2.87
C VAL A 96 -3.99 -14.76 1.55
N GLY A 97 -3.30 -15.56 0.72
CA GLY A 97 -3.88 -16.19 -0.45
C GLY A 97 -3.78 -15.40 -1.75
N ILE A 98 -2.93 -14.39 -1.83
CA ILE A 98 -2.75 -13.60 -3.04
C ILE A 98 -1.40 -13.95 -3.67
N ALA A 99 -1.43 -14.48 -4.88
CA ALA A 99 -0.22 -14.87 -5.60
C ALA A 99 0.61 -13.64 -5.99
N GLY A 100 1.93 -13.83 -6.11
CA GLY A 100 2.84 -12.73 -6.43
C GLY A 100 2.49 -12.02 -7.73
N GLU A 101 2.06 -12.75 -8.74
CA GLU A 101 1.65 -12.18 -10.03
C GLU A 101 0.40 -11.31 -9.94
N ASP A 102 -0.36 -11.38 -8.86
CA ASP A 102 -1.56 -10.58 -8.61
C ASP A 102 -1.29 -9.32 -7.78
N VAL A 103 -0.04 -9.05 -7.45
CA VAL A 103 0.34 -7.88 -6.65
C VAL A 103 0.93 -6.82 -7.56
N PHE A 104 0.24 -5.69 -7.67
CA PHE A 104 0.71 -4.52 -8.41
C PHE A 104 0.86 -3.36 -7.44
N VAL A 105 2.01 -2.69 -7.47
CA VAL A 105 2.27 -1.56 -6.57
C VAL A 105 2.76 -0.37 -7.39
N GLY A 106 2.09 0.77 -7.21
CA GLY A 106 2.57 2.08 -7.66
C GLY A 106 2.95 2.92 -6.45
N TYR A 107 4.06 3.63 -6.53
CA TYR A 107 4.61 4.41 -5.42
C TYR A 107 4.70 5.87 -5.84
N VAL A 108 4.06 6.77 -5.06
CA VAL A 108 4.00 8.20 -5.35
C VAL A 108 4.60 8.97 -4.19
N GLU A 109 5.66 9.73 -4.47
CA GLU A 109 6.37 10.49 -3.44
C GLU A 109 5.85 11.92 -3.35
N ASN A 110 5.82 12.44 -2.13
CA ASN A 110 5.54 13.83 -1.83
C ASN A 110 6.47 14.30 -0.71
N THR A 111 6.12 15.37 -0.02
CA THR A 111 6.92 15.92 1.08
C THR A 111 6.09 15.92 2.37
N PRO A 112 6.74 16.00 3.54
CA PRO A 112 6.02 16.10 4.82
C PRO A 112 5.01 17.25 4.85
N GLY A 113 5.30 18.37 4.17
CA GLY A 113 4.39 19.51 4.12
C GLY A 113 3.11 19.29 3.31
N ASP A 114 3.00 18.18 2.61
CA ASP A 114 1.83 17.88 1.77
C ASP A 114 0.72 17.15 2.53
N TRP A 115 0.85 17.00 3.87
CA TRP A 115 -0.07 16.21 4.67
C TRP A 115 -0.78 17.03 5.72
N SER A 116 -2.09 16.83 5.84
CA SER A 116 -2.91 17.26 6.97
C SER A 116 -3.68 16.06 7.50
N PHE A 117 -3.49 15.74 8.76
CA PHE A 117 -4.15 14.60 9.41
C PHE A 117 -5.48 14.99 10.07
N GLY A 118 -5.90 16.22 9.91
CA GLY A 118 -7.12 16.72 10.48
C GLY A 118 -7.00 18.18 10.92
N PHE A 119 -8.12 18.81 11.18
CA PHE A 119 -8.23 20.19 11.66
C PHE A 119 -7.61 21.25 10.72
N GLY A 120 -7.32 20.88 9.47
CA GLY A 120 -6.74 21.80 8.49
C GLY A 120 -5.31 22.23 8.77
N ARG A 121 -4.59 21.48 9.65
CA ARG A 121 -3.18 21.78 9.97
C ARG A 121 -2.27 20.74 9.37
N SER A 122 -1.07 21.16 9.00
CA SER A 122 -0.01 20.25 8.59
C SER A 122 0.83 19.89 9.82
N GLN A 123 0.53 18.76 10.44
CA GLN A 123 1.11 18.40 11.74
C GLN A 123 2.61 18.12 11.67
N TYR A 124 3.13 17.71 10.53
CA TYR A 124 4.59 17.59 10.35
C TYR A 124 5.28 18.96 10.33
N VAL A 125 4.59 20.00 9.84
CA VAL A 125 5.13 21.35 9.80
C VAL A 125 4.99 22.04 11.16
N THR A 126 3.84 21.86 11.83
CA THR A 126 3.60 22.46 13.15
C THR A 126 4.40 21.80 14.25
N GLY A 127 4.94 20.60 14.03
CA GLY A 127 5.66 19.84 15.04
C GLY A 127 4.77 18.98 15.94
N GLU A 128 3.47 18.92 15.68
CA GLU A 128 2.55 18.06 16.43
C GLU A 128 2.87 16.57 16.19
N LEU A 129 3.41 16.25 15.01
CA LEU A 129 3.90 14.93 14.67
C LEU A 129 5.35 15.00 14.22
N ALA A 130 6.13 14.00 14.62
CA ALA A 130 7.48 13.82 14.10
C ALA A 130 7.44 13.15 12.73
N VAL A 131 8.25 13.65 11.79
CA VAL A 131 8.39 13.03 10.47
C VAL A 131 9.12 11.70 10.62
N PRO A 132 8.58 10.57 10.13
CA PRO A 132 9.30 9.32 10.11
C PRO A 132 10.60 9.44 9.29
N ARG A 133 11.70 8.89 9.82
CA ARG A 133 13.04 9.05 9.22
C ARG A 133 13.51 7.84 8.43
N LYS A 134 12.77 6.75 8.48
CA LYS A 134 13.20 5.50 7.86
C LYS A 134 12.39 5.18 6.61
#